data_86eea43feab9c90b9a54c2b20647d1e2
#
_entry.id   86eea43feab9c90b9a54c2b20647d1e2
#
_cell.length_a   1.000
_cell.length_b   1.000
_cell.length_c   1.000
_cell.angle_alpha   90.00
_cell.angle_beta   90.00
_cell.angle_gamma   90.00
#
_symmetry.space_group_name_H-M   'P 1'
#
loop_
_entity.id
_entity.type
_entity.pdbx_description
1 polymer ?
#
loop_
_entity_poly.entity_id
_entity_poly.type
_entity_poly.pdbx_seq_one_letter_code
_entity_poly.pdbx_strand_id
1 'polypeptide(L)'
;LKSVDGFQDIVIPSWCVRSSEEGKTGKAAVLETIDLTPSKADLLRYKETLSSSDAVFIDYVLGMCPNITAGSLFLGSFDLASAMGDPLKGTQFGIPYVGEPVKFSGWYKYTPGAKFYDKDGNVVEGQTDEFAIYALLYEAKGKDGKEVTLTGTDINTSEYIVLKAEVTDKTAKEDWTYFEIPFEKMNDKEYDAANQYKLALICTSSKEGDRYRGA
;
A
#
# COMPACT_ATOMS: atom_id res chain seq x y z
N LEU A 1 -14.33 -16.83 -2.75
CA LEU A 1 -15.32 -15.84 -3.15
C LEU A 1 -16.21 -15.54 -1.95
N LYS A 2 -16.30 -14.30 -1.51
CA LYS A 2 -17.16 -13.88 -0.39
C LYS A 2 -18.28 -13.02 -0.94
N SER A 3 -19.53 -13.32 -0.56
CA SER A 3 -20.66 -12.43 -0.81
C SER A 3 -20.61 -11.25 0.18
N VAL A 4 -21.02 -10.10 -0.25
CA VAL A 4 -21.28 -8.96 0.63
C VAL A 4 -22.73 -9.02 1.06
N ASP A 5 -23.00 -8.97 2.37
CA ASP A 5 -24.37 -8.98 2.90
C ASP A 5 -25.19 -7.85 2.28
N GLY A 6 -26.33 -8.18 1.69
CA GLY A 6 -27.20 -7.26 0.97
C GLY A 6 -26.98 -7.21 -0.55
N PHE A 7 -25.94 -7.87 -1.07
CA PHE A 7 -25.63 -7.93 -2.50
C PHE A 7 -25.41 -9.40 -2.88
N GLN A 8 -26.48 -10.16 -2.99
CA GLN A 8 -26.43 -11.64 -3.09
C GLN A 8 -25.67 -12.19 -4.30
N ASP A 9 -25.48 -11.40 -5.35
CA ASP A 9 -24.86 -11.83 -6.60
C ASP A 9 -23.52 -11.15 -6.91
N ILE A 10 -23.00 -10.30 -6.00
CA ILE A 10 -21.71 -9.63 -6.19
C ILE A 10 -20.61 -10.48 -5.56
N VAL A 11 -19.75 -10.96 -6.41
CA VAL A 11 -18.60 -11.76 -6.03
C VAL A 11 -17.38 -10.84 -5.92
N ILE A 12 -16.94 -10.58 -4.69
CA ILE A 12 -15.63 -9.97 -4.46
C ILE A 12 -14.60 -11.09 -4.50
N PRO A 13 -13.53 -10.98 -5.32
CA PRO A 13 -12.42 -11.94 -5.27
C PRO A 13 -11.83 -11.97 -3.85
N SER A 14 -10.73 -12.40 -3.54
CA SER A 14 -10.18 -12.36 -2.18
C SER A 14 -9.91 -10.90 -1.72
N TRP A 15 -9.80 -10.69 -0.42
CA TRP A 15 -9.27 -9.45 0.11
C TRP A 15 -7.80 -9.31 -0.28
N CYS A 16 -7.37 -8.12 -0.73
CA CYS A 16 -5.98 -7.82 -1.06
C CYS A 16 -5.03 -7.90 0.16
N VAL A 17 -5.57 -7.89 1.38
CA VAL A 17 -4.83 -8.11 2.63
C VAL A 17 -5.56 -9.16 3.45
N ARG A 18 -4.86 -10.22 3.85
CA ARG A 18 -5.39 -11.30 4.69
C ARG A 18 -4.32 -11.89 5.59
N SER A 19 -4.73 -12.58 6.65
CA SER A 19 -3.82 -13.38 7.48
C SER A 19 -3.66 -14.78 6.91
N SER A 20 -2.47 -15.37 7.11
CA SER A 20 -2.18 -16.79 6.88
C SER A 20 -1.64 -17.42 8.15
N GLU A 21 -2.01 -18.66 8.41
CA GLU A 21 -1.44 -19.47 9.50
C GLU A 21 -0.04 -20.02 9.13
N GLU A 22 0.38 -19.91 7.88
CA GLU A 22 1.66 -20.42 7.34
C GLU A 22 2.77 -19.36 7.42
N GLY A 23 2.93 -18.71 8.56
CA GLY A 23 4.02 -17.78 8.79
C GLY A 23 5.34 -18.50 9.06
N LYS A 24 6.47 -17.79 8.98
CA LYS A 24 7.78 -18.33 9.38
C LYS A 24 7.80 -18.73 10.86
N THR A 25 7.12 -17.92 11.68
CA THR A 25 6.84 -18.18 13.09
C THR A 25 5.44 -17.64 13.39
N GLY A 26 4.45 -18.54 13.56
CA GLY A 26 3.07 -18.12 13.78
C GLY A 26 2.40 -17.64 12.49
N LYS A 27 1.67 -16.50 12.56
CA LYS A 27 0.91 -15.95 11.43
C LYS A 27 1.75 -15.04 10.53
N ALA A 28 1.33 -14.95 9.27
CA ALA A 28 1.85 -13.99 8.31
C ALA A 28 0.75 -13.10 7.74
N ALA A 29 1.11 -11.91 7.29
CA ALA A 29 0.28 -11.11 6.40
C ALA A 29 0.51 -11.57 4.95
N VAL A 30 -0.57 -11.74 4.21
CA VAL A 30 -0.54 -11.95 2.76
C VAL A 30 -1.06 -10.69 2.12
N LEU A 31 -0.24 -10.09 1.28
CA LEU A 31 -0.56 -8.91 0.48
C LEU A 31 -0.62 -9.36 -0.98
N GLU A 32 -1.72 -9.07 -1.65
CA GLU A 32 -1.99 -9.56 -3.00
C GLU A 32 -2.50 -8.41 -3.87
N THR A 33 -1.99 -8.32 -5.09
CA THR A 33 -2.54 -7.41 -6.09
C THR A 33 -3.69 -8.13 -6.79
N ILE A 34 -4.89 -7.56 -6.75
CA ILE A 34 -6.11 -8.18 -7.28
C ILE A 34 -6.71 -7.35 -8.42
N ASP A 35 -7.26 -8.04 -9.41
CA ASP A 35 -8.04 -7.44 -10.49
C ASP A 35 -9.53 -7.36 -10.07
N LEU A 36 -10.02 -6.14 -9.92
CA LEU A 36 -11.42 -5.84 -9.57
C LEU A 36 -12.33 -5.69 -10.80
N THR A 37 -11.80 -5.80 -12.02
CA THR A 37 -12.57 -5.63 -13.26
C THR A 37 -13.80 -6.54 -13.32
N PRO A 38 -13.72 -7.86 -12.97
CA PRO A 38 -14.89 -8.72 -12.93
C PRO A 38 -15.95 -8.24 -11.93
N SER A 39 -15.53 -7.86 -10.71
CA SER A 39 -16.43 -7.39 -9.66
C SER A 39 -17.10 -6.07 -10.03
N LYS A 40 -16.39 -5.18 -10.73
CA LYS A 40 -16.98 -3.93 -11.27
C LYS A 40 -18.03 -4.21 -12.33
N ALA A 41 -17.79 -5.17 -13.21
CA ALA A 41 -18.77 -5.58 -14.21
C ALA A 41 -20.05 -6.14 -13.55
N ASP A 42 -19.92 -6.89 -12.46
CA ASP A 42 -21.04 -7.39 -11.67
C ASP A 42 -21.80 -6.25 -10.98
N LEU A 43 -21.11 -5.28 -10.40
CA LEU A 43 -21.70 -4.07 -9.81
C LEU A 43 -22.46 -3.23 -10.83
N LEU A 44 -21.93 -3.09 -12.04
CA LEU A 44 -22.60 -2.36 -13.14
C LEU A 44 -23.90 -3.05 -13.55
N ARG A 45 -23.89 -4.38 -13.67
CA ARG A 45 -25.12 -5.14 -13.96
C ARG A 45 -26.17 -5.02 -12.85
N TYR A 46 -25.72 -5.07 -11.60
CA TYR A 46 -26.58 -4.89 -10.44
C TYR A 46 -27.20 -3.49 -10.38
N LYS A 47 -26.41 -2.45 -10.71
CA LYS A 47 -26.88 -1.06 -10.79
C LYS A 47 -28.14 -0.90 -11.65
N GLU A 48 -28.26 -1.65 -12.75
CA GLU A 48 -29.45 -1.59 -13.64
C GLU A 48 -30.75 -2.01 -12.94
N THR A 49 -30.65 -2.70 -11.81
CA THR A 49 -31.79 -3.17 -11.00
C THR A 49 -32.16 -2.24 -9.84
N LEU A 50 -31.37 -1.18 -9.60
CA LEU A 50 -31.51 -0.31 -8.44
C LEU A 50 -32.35 0.94 -8.71
N SER A 51 -32.79 1.58 -7.62
CA SER A 51 -33.35 2.93 -7.68
C SER A 51 -32.31 3.96 -8.15
N SER A 52 -32.77 5.10 -8.66
CA SER A 52 -31.88 6.14 -9.17
C SER A 52 -30.88 6.65 -8.12
N SER A 53 -31.27 6.72 -6.84
CA SER A 53 -30.40 7.16 -5.74
C SER A 53 -29.30 6.15 -5.45
N ASP A 54 -29.65 4.86 -5.42
CA ASP A 54 -28.70 3.79 -5.13
C ASP A 54 -27.74 3.59 -6.31
N ALA A 55 -28.23 3.75 -7.54
CA ALA A 55 -27.41 3.73 -8.74
C ALA A 55 -26.30 4.81 -8.73
N VAL A 56 -26.61 6.02 -8.25
CA VAL A 56 -25.60 7.10 -8.08
C VAL A 56 -24.52 6.71 -7.08
N PHE A 57 -24.90 6.03 -5.97
CA PHE A 57 -23.94 5.54 -5.01
C PHE A 57 -22.99 4.48 -5.62
N ILE A 58 -23.52 3.57 -6.44
CA ILE A 58 -22.69 2.59 -7.16
C ILE A 58 -21.72 3.28 -8.12
N ASP A 59 -22.14 4.31 -8.86
CA ASP A 59 -21.25 5.09 -9.75
C ASP A 59 -20.11 5.74 -8.97
N TYR A 60 -20.43 6.30 -7.81
CA TYR A 60 -19.43 6.89 -6.93
C TYR A 60 -18.39 5.84 -6.46
N VAL A 61 -18.83 4.68 -5.99
CA VAL A 61 -17.95 3.57 -5.58
C VAL A 61 -17.09 3.09 -6.74
N LEU A 62 -17.69 2.88 -7.92
CA LEU A 62 -16.97 2.43 -9.12
C LEU A 62 -15.91 3.45 -9.58
N GLY A 63 -16.20 4.75 -9.43
CA GLY A 63 -15.26 5.82 -9.77
C GLY A 63 -14.07 5.91 -8.82
N MET A 64 -14.25 5.54 -7.54
CA MET A 64 -13.19 5.56 -6.53
C MET A 64 -12.28 4.33 -6.55
N CYS A 65 -12.80 3.18 -6.94
CA CYS A 65 -12.04 1.93 -6.92
C CYS A 65 -11.20 1.78 -8.19
N PRO A 66 -9.89 1.59 -8.13
CA PRO A 66 -9.09 1.24 -9.30
C PRO A 66 -9.49 -0.15 -9.82
N ASN A 67 -9.18 -0.45 -11.07
CA ASN A 67 -9.42 -1.78 -11.62
C ASN A 67 -8.49 -2.83 -11.00
N ILE A 68 -7.27 -2.42 -10.69
CA ILE A 68 -6.28 -3.25 -9.99
C ILE A 68 -5.98 -2.59 -8.65
N THR A 69 -5.94 -3.39 -7.59
CA THR A 69 -5.69 -2.91 -6.23
C THR A 69 -4.60 -3.73 -5.59
N ALA A 70 -3.53 -3.07 -5.19
CA ALA A 70 -2.45 -3.69 -4.41
C ALA A 70 -2.83 -3.82 -2.93
N GLY A 71 -2.48 -4.95 -2.33
CA GLY A 71 -2.54 -5.13 -0.89
C GLY A 71 -1.44 -4.35 -0.20
N SER A 72 -1.80 -3.54 0.78
CA SER A 72 -0.83 -2.72 1.53
C SER A 72 -1.03 -2.84 3.03
N LEU A 73 0.07 -2.96 3.75
CA LEU A 73 0.16 -2.92 5.21
C LEU A 73 1.12 -1.79 5.59
N PHE A 74 0.72 -0.93 6.51
CA PHE A 74 1.54 0.19 6.92
C PHE A 74 1.36 0.56 8.39
N LEU A 75 2.35 1.25 8.96
CA LEU A 75 2.21 1.95 10.23
C LEU A 75 1.70 3.37 9.97
N GLY A 76 0.57 3.73 10.60
CA GLY A 76 -0.05 5.03 10.43
C GLY A 76 -1.55 4.98 10.66
N SER A 77 -2.27 5.91 10.06
CA SER A 77 -3.72 6.01 10.11
C SER A 77 -4.31 6.22 8.71
N PHE A 78 -5.61 6.01 8.58
CA PHE A 78 -6.33 6.28 7.34
C PHE A 78 -7.40 7.33 7.60
N ASP A 79 -7.34 8.44 6.88
CA ASP A 79 -8.33 9.51 6.90
C ASP A 79 -9.23 9.45 5.67
N LEU A 80 -10.46 8.96 5.88
CA LEU A 80 -11.44 8.82 4.81
C LEU A 80 -11.84 10.17 4.20
N ALA A 81 -11.91 11.24 5.00
CA ALA A 81 -12.30 12.56 4.50
C ALA A 81 -11.25 13.12 3.52
N SER A 82 -9.98 12.97 3.85
CA SER A 82 -8.88 13.34 2.94
C SER A 82 -8.87 12.46 1.69
N ALA A 83 -9.13 11.14 1.84
CA ALA A 83 -9.18 10.20 0.72
C ALA A 83 -10.29 10.50 -0.30
N MET A 84 -11.41 11.06 0.15
CA MET A 84 -12.52 11.47 -0.74
C MET A 84 -12.13 12.61 -1.67
N GLY A 85 -11.21 13.48 -1.25
CA GLY A 85 -10.70 14.58 -2.08
C GLY A 85 -9.52 14.17 -2.96
N ASP A 86 -8.63 13.34 -2.40
CA ASP A 86 -7.43 12.84 -3.05
C ASP A 86 -7.05 11.49 -2.41
N PRO A 87 -7.23 10.35 -3.10
CA PRO A 87 -6.95 9.02 -2.53
C PRO A 87 -5.55 8.86 -1.95
N LEU A 88 -4.54 9.54 -2.53
CA LEU A 88 -3.17 9.49 -2.03
C LEU A 88 -2.98 10.20 -0.70
N LYS A 89 -3.88 11.12 -0.32
CA LYS A 89 -3.85 11.82 0.98
C LYS A 89 -4.57 11.05 2.10
N GLY A 90 -5.32 10.02 1.75
CA GLY A 90 -6.05 9.21 2.73
C GLY A 90 -5.15 8.46 3.67
N THR A 91 -4.02 7.95 3.20
CA THR A 91 -3.05 7.24 4.04
C THR A 91 -2.09 8.25 4.66
N GLN A 92 -2.09 8.29 5.99
CA GLN A 92 -1.21 9.11 6.82
C GLN A 92 -0.16 8.20 7.45
N PHE A 93 1.05 8.22 6.93
CA PHE A 93 2.11 7.30 7.32
C PHE A 93 2.83 7.76 8.58
N GLY A 94 3.16 6.79 9.42
CA GLY A 94 4.03 6.94 10.58
C GLY A 94 3.29 7.10 11.89
N ILE A 95 3.94 6.60 12.92
CA ILE A 95 3.55 6.72 14.32
C ILE A 95 4.69 7.39 15.10
N PRO A 96 4.43 8.09 16.21
CA PRO A 96 5.49 8.67 17.04
C PRO A 96 6.54 7.61 17.41
N TYR A 97 7.80 7.98 17.27
CA TYR A 97 8.92 7.08 17.55
C TYR A 97 10.03 7.80 18.30
N VAL A 98 10.64 7.09 19.27
CA VAL A 98 11.74 7.60 20.08
C VAL A 98 12.94 6.69 19.89
N GLY A 99 14.09 7.29 19.59
CA GLY A 99 15.36 6.63 19.34
C GLY A 99 15.75 6.65 17.87
N GLU A 100 16.98 6.23 17.60
CA GLU A 100 17.51 6.06 16.25
C GLU A 100 17.38 4.61 15.84
N PRO A 101 16.58 4.26 14.79
CA PRO A 101 16.50 2.90 14.34
C PRO A 101 17.81 2.50 13.63
N VAL A 102 18.37 1.35 14.00
CA VAL A 102 19.64 0.87 13.44
C VAL A 102 19.42 0.01 12.21
N LYS A 103 18.43 -0.90 12.27
CA LYS A 103 18.15 -1.84 11.19
C LYS A 103 16.66 -2.20 11.14
N PHE A 104 16.22 -2.53 9.94
CA PHE A 104 14.92 -3.12 9.66
C PHE A 104 15.10 -4.56 9.21
N SER A 105 14.41 -5.49 9.83
CA SER A 105 14.55 -6.91 9.52
C SER A 105 13.24 -7.65 9.55
N GLY A 106 13.16 -8.75 8.81
CA GLY A 106 11.98 -9.58 8.74
C GLY A 106 12.16 -10.79 7.82
N TRP A 107 11.04 -11.44 7.56
CA TRP A 107 10.94 -12.57 6.65
C TRP A 107 9.85 -12.30 5.62
N TYR A 108 10.11 -12.65 4.37
CA TYR A 108 9.13 -12.52 3.29
C TYR A 108 9.20 -13.67 2.30
N LYS A 109 8.12 -13.87 1.58
CA LYS A 109 8.02 -14.60 0.32
C LYS A 109 7.51 -13.64 -0.73
N TYR A 110 7.84 -13.88 -1.98
CA TYR A 110 7.35 -13.05 -3.08
C TYR A 110 7.18 -13.85 -4.35
N THR A 111 5.99 -13.75 -4.93
CA THR A 111 5.68 -14.26 -6.25
C THR A 111 5.26 -13.08 -7.11
N PRO A 112 6.08 -12.64 -8.08
CA PRO A 112 5.72 -11.54 -8.98
C PRO A 112 4.55 -11.94 -9.87
N GLY A 113 3.69 -10.97 -10.19
CA GLY A 113 2.64 -11.15 -11.17
C GLY A 113 3.20 -11.51 -12.56
N ALA A 114 2.47 -12.35 -13.29
CA ALA A 114 2.91 -12.84 -14.60
C ALA A 114 2.91 -11.77 -15.69
N LYS A 115 2.13 -10.71 -15.51
CA LYS A 115 1.99 -9.62 -16.49
C LYS A 115 1.95 -8.28 -15.78
N PHE A 116 2.68 -7.33 -16.35
CA PHE A 116 2.65 -5.94 -15.92
C PHE A 116 1.80 -5.11 -16.88
N TYR A 117 0.90 -4.29 -16.36
CA TYR A 117 0.00 -3.48 -17.16
C TYR A 117 0.23 -1.99 -16.86
N ASP A 118 0.11 -1.16 -17.88
CA ASP A 118 0.07 0.29 -17.71
C ASP A 118 -1.29 0.76 -17.15
N LYS A 119 -1.36 2.05 -16.80
CA LYS A 119 -2.60 2.67 -16.28
C LYS A 119 -3.79 2.57 -17.26
N ASP A 120 -3.55 2.39 -18.56
CA ASP A 120 -4.57 2.30 -19.60
C ASP A 120 -5.01 0.83 -19.82
N GLY A 121 -4.32 -0.12 -19.18
CA GLY A 121 -4.63 -1.54 -19.20
C GLY A 121 -3.96 -2.32 -20.34
N ASN A 122 -2.91 -1.76 -20.94
CA ASN A 122 -2.11 -2.45 -21.93
C ASN A 122 -0.99 -3.23 -21.24
N VAL A 123 -0.69 -4.43 -21.76
CA VAL A 123 0.48 -5.20 -21.29
C VAL A 123 1.76 -4.47 -21.66
N VAL A 124 2.64 -4.29 -20.70
CA VAL A 124 3.98 -3.72 -20.90
C VAL A 124 4.97 -4.88 -20.96
N GLU A 125 5.40 -5.21 -22.16
CA GLU A 125 6.32 -6.33 -22.39
C GLU A 125 7.68 -6.09 -21.75
N GLY A 126 8.25 -7.14 -21.16
CA GLY A 126 9.58 -7.09 -20.52
C GLY A 126 9.61 -6.41 -19.15
N GLN A 127 8.47 -6.04 -18.61
CA GLN A 127 8.34 -5.56 -17.23
C GLN A 127 7.61 -6.56 -16.34
N THR A 128 8.01 -6.59 -15.08
CA THR A 128 7.39 -7.40 -14.02
C THR A 128 7.05 -6.45 -12.89
N ASP A 129 5.90 -6.68 -12.22
CA ASP A 129 5.55 -5.91 -11.04
C ASP A 129 6.57 -6.14 -9.91
N GLU A 130 6.78 -5.11 -9.10
CA GLU A 130 7.70 -5.13 -7.97
C GLU A 130 6.94 -4.81 -6.67
N PHE A 131 7.18 -5.63 -5.66
CA PHE A 131 6.73 -5.30 -4.30
C PHE A 131 7.55 -4.15 -3.70
N ALA A 132 7.05 -3.53 -2.64
CA ALA A 132 7.85 -2.66 -1.80
C ALA A 132 7.73 -3.06 -0.32
N ILE A 133 8.90 -3.19 0.34
CA ILE A 133 9.04 -3.36 1.79
C ILE A 133 10.10 -2.38 2.25
N TYR A 134 9.70 -1.37 3.01
CA TYR A 134 10.63 -0.36 3.52
C TYR A 134 10.15 0.28 4.82
N ALA A 135 11.07 0.88 5.54
CA ALA A 135 10.81 1.68 6.73
C ALA A 135 11.49 3.04 6.59
N LEU A 136 10.83 4.08 7.10
CA LEU A 136 11.30 5.47 7.08
C LEU A 136 11.25 6.06 8.48
N LEU A 137 12.30 6.79 8.87
CA LEU A 137 12.26 7.74 9.98
C LEU A 137 12.21 9.16 9.41
N TYR A 138 11.24 9.95 9.83
CA TYR A 138 11.13 11.35 9.39
C TYR A 138 10.82 12.30 10.53
N GLU A 139 11.21 13.57 10.38
CA GLU A 139 10.93 14.61 11.35
C GLU A 139 9.43 14.85 11.48
N ALA A 140 8.89 14.75 12.70
CA ALA A 140 7.48 14.94 12.98
C ALA A 140 7.06 16.43 12.96
N LYS A 141 8.04 17.36 12.91
CA LYS A 141 7.80 18.80 12.86
C LYS A 141 8.66 19.48 11.81
N GLY A 142 8.05 20.39 11.07
CA GLY A 142 8.74 21.26 10.15
C GLY A 142 9.51 22.39 10.85
N LYS A 143 10.32 23.13 10.09
CA LYS A 143 11.08 24.29 10.58
C LYS A 143 10.18 25.41 11.12
N ASP A 144 8.93 25.45 10.69
CA ASP A 144 7.90 26.37 11.16
C ASP A 144 7.16 25.88 12.42
N GLY A 145 7.59 24.73 12.97
CA GLY A 145 7.01 24.10 14.15
C GLY A 145 5.70 23.35 13.90
N LYS A 146 5.18 23.33 12.65
CA LYS A 146 3.98 22.58 12.31
C LYS A 146 4.23 21.08 12.22
N GLU A 147 3.20 20.31 12.53
CA GLU A 147 3.24 18.87 12.39
C GLU A 147 3.41 18.45 10.93
N VAL A 148 4.32 17.50 10.72
CA VAL A 148 4.53 16.81 9.44
C VAL A 148 3.88 15.43 9.48
N THR A 149 3.14 15.12 8.45
CA THR A 149 2.58 13.78 8.23
C THR A 149 2.72 13.44 6.75
N LEU A 150 3.50 12.40 6.46
CA LEU A 150 3.70 11.93 5.10
C LEU A 150 2.48 11.15 4.61
N THR A 151 2.16 11.34 3.35
CA THR A 151 1.03 10.70 2.66
C THR A 151 1.51 9.97 1.39
N GLY A 152 0.62 9.36 0.63
CA GLY A 152 0.97 8.73 -0.64
C GLY A 152 1.57 9.70 -1.66
N THR A 153 1.40 11.02 -1.47
CA THR A 153 1.92 12.03 -2.38
C THR A 153 3.41 12.31 -2.18
N ASP A 154 3.94 12.12 -0.96
CA ASP A 154 5.27 12.58 -0.57
C ASP A 154 6.10 11.57 0.23
N ILE A 155 5.56 10.38 0.51
CA ILE A 155 6.22 9.34 1.30
C ILE A 155 7.62 8.93 0.77
N ASN A 156 7.89 9.11 -0.50
CA ASN A 156 9.17 8.75 -1.11
C ASN A 156 10.05 9.97 -1.45
N THR A 157 9.54 11.18 -1.34
CA THR A 157 10.21 12.39 -1.85
C THR A 157 10.34 13.51 -0.84
N SER A 158 9.72 13.38 0.34
CA SER A 158 9.70 14.42 1.36
C SER A 158 11.12 14.75 1.87
N GLU A 159 11.41 16.05 1.97
CA GLU A 159 12.64 16.54 2.58
C GLU A 159 12.76 16.23 4.08
N TYR A 160 11.65 15.85 4.73
CA TYR A 160 11.63 15.50 6.16
C TYR A 160 12.13 14.10 6.47
N ILE A 161 12.33 13.26 5.45
CA ILE A 161 12.88 11.90 5.64
C ILE A 161 14.34 12.01 6.06
N VAL A 162 14.68 11.36 7.18
CA VAL A 162 16.02 11.35 7.76
C VAL A 162 16.72 10.03 7.49
N LEU A 163 16.03 8.91 7.72
CA LEU A 163 16.57 7.58 7.55
C LEU A 163 15.63 6.71 6.74
N LYS A 164 16.17 5.81 5.92
CA LYS A 164 15.41 4.81 5.15
C LYS A 164 16.11 3.47 5.18
N ALA A 165 15.34 2.40 5.30
CA ALA A 165 15.77 1.01 5.06
C ALA A 165 14.79 0.37 4.09
N GLU A 166 15.26 -0.17 2.96
CA GLU A 166 14.41 -0.74 1.90
C GLU A 166 14.96 -2.08 1.39
N VAL A 167 14.09 -3.08 1.23
CA VAL A 167 14.43 -4.32 0.54
C VAL A 167 14.55 -4.04 -0.95
N THR A 168 15.77 -4.14 -1.48
CA THR A 168 16.08 -3.82 -2.89
C THR A 168 16.05 -5.03 -3.81
N ASP A 169 16.23 -6.25 -3.28
CA ASP A 169 16.11 -7.49 -4.07
C ASP A 169 14.63 -7.79 -4.33
N LYS A 170 14.19 -7.56 -5.57
CA LYS A 170 12.81 -7.78 -6.04
C LYS A 170 12.62 -9.12 -6.75
N THR A 171 13.59 -10.01 -6.70
CA THR A 171 13.47 -11.34 -7.32
C THR A 171 12.47 -12.23 -6.56
N ALA A 172 11.85 -13.17 -7.27
CA ALA A 172 10.94 -14.14 -6.66
C ALA A 172 11.59 -14.91 -5.50
N LYS A 173 10.81 -15.16 -4.45
CA LYS A 173 11.23 -15.90 -3.25
C LYS A 173 10.15 -16.93 -2.90
N GLU A 174 10.36 -18.17 -3.33
CA GLU A 174 9.44 -19.28 -3.05
C GLU A 174 9.49 -19.68 -1.56
N ASP A 175 10.66 -19.58 -0.95
CA ASP A 175 10.88 -19.87 0.47
C ASP A 175 10.96 -18.60 1.33
N TRP A 176 10.68 -18.77 2.63
CA TRP A 176 10.84 -17.69 3.61
C TRP A 176 12.28 -17.17 3.60
N THR A 177 12.46 -15.97 3.07
CA THR A 177 13.75 -15.29 2.95
C THR A 177 13.88 -14.22 4.02
N TYR A 178 14.97 -14.27 4.76
CA TYR A 178 15.31 -13.26 5.77
C TYR A 178 15.92 -12.04 5.10
N PHE A 179 15.55 -10.87 5.58
CA PHE A 179 16.24 -9.63 5.28
C PHE A 179 16.64 -8.92 6.56
N GLU A 180 17.76 -8.21 6.49
CA GLU A 180 18.23 -7.30 7.52
C GLU A 180 18.93 -6.14 6.82
N ILE A 181 18.31 -4.97 6.88
CA ILE A 181 18.71 -3.78 6.13
C ILE A 181 19.05 -2.68 7.13
N PRO A 182 20.28 -2.13 7.12
CA PRO A 182 20.61 -0.96 7.93
C PRO A 182 19.77 0.25 7.46
N PHE A 183 19.46 1.14 8.41
CA PHE A 183 18.93 2.44 8.04
C PHE A 183 20.05 3.33 7.48
N GLU A 184 19.81 3.88 6.31
CA GLU A 184 20.73 4.81 5.63
C GLU A 184 20.19 6.23 5.69
N LYS A 185 21.09 7.21 5.73
CA LYS A 185 20.74 8.63 5.74
C LYS A 185 20.10 9.05 4.43
N MET A 186 19.09 9.91 4.54
CA MET A 186 18.39 10.52 3.43
C MET A 186 18.44 12.05 3.55
N ASN A 187 18.45 12.74 2.41
CA ASN A 187 18.34 14.20 2.33
C ASN A 187 19.45 14.96 3.09
N ASP A 188 20.66 14.42 3.17
CA ASP A 188 21.79 15.00 3.90
C ASP A 188 21.47 15.34 5.38
N LYS A 189 20.47 14.68 5.96
CA LYS A 189 20.06 14.85 7.34
C LYS A 189 20.72 13.84 8.27
N GLU A 190 20.88 14.25 9.51
CA GLU A 190 21.33 13.40 10.59
C GLU A 190 20.24 13.28 11.65
N TYR A 191 20.21 12.13 12.30
CA TYR A 191 19.36 11.95 13.47
C TYR A 191 19.86 12.88 14.60
N ASP A 192 18.93 13.62 15.20
CA ASP A 192 19.18 14.46 16.37
C ASP A 192 18.17 14.12 17.47
N ALA A 193 18.65 13.61 18.60
CA ALA A 193 17.78 13.21 19.72
C ALA A 193 16.92 14.36 20.30
N ALA A 194 17.22 15.61 19.97
CA ALA A 194 16.40 16.75 20.37
C ALA A 194 15.13 16.93 19.51
N ASN A 195 15.08 16.30 18.32
CA ASN A 195 13.93 16.37 17.43
C ASN A 195 12.89 15.29 17.74
N GLN A 196 11.67 15.53 17.28
CA GLN A 196 10.57 14.55 17.32
C GLN A 196 10.47 13.83 15.98
N TYR A 197 10.26 12.52 16.04
CA TYR A 197 10.20 11.68 14.85
C TYR A 197 8.94 10.85 14.78
N LYS A 198 8.61 10.45 13.56
CA LYS A 198 7.67 9.37 13.27
C LYS A 198 8.38 8.26 12.48
N LEU A 199 8.03 7.01 12.81
CA LEU A 199 8.46 5.82 12.07
C LEU A 199 7.31 5.34 11.22
N ALA A 200 7.52 5.26 9.92
CA ALA A 200 6.64 4.62 8.96
C ALA A 200 7.23 3.28 8.53
N LEU A 201 6.38 2.27 8.39
CA LEU A 201 6.69 0.98 7.81
C LEU A 201 5.66 0.72 6.73
N ILE A 202 6.12 0.34 5.55
CA ILE A 202 5.27 0.09 4.39
C ILE A 202 5.63 -1.25 3.77
N CYS A 203 4.61 -2.09 3.60
CA CYS A 203 4.68 -3.33 2.81
C CYS A 203 3.55 -3.28 1.81
N THR A 204 3.84 -3.41 0.52
CA THR A 204 2.82 -3.47 -0.51
C THR A 204 3.17 -4.53 -1.56
N SER A 205 2.15 -5.23 -2.05
CA SER A 205 2.32 -6.26 -3.08
C SER A 205 2.73 -5.67 -4.44
N SER A 206 2.38 -4.42 -4.73
CA SER A 206 2.80 -3.68 -5.90
C SER A 206 3.30 -2.29 -5.53
N LYS A 207 4.51 -1.93 -5.96
CA LYS A 207 5.14 -0.65 -5.69
C LYS A 207 4.41 0.52 -6.37
N GLU A 208 3.84 0.27 -7.52
CA GLU A 208 3.14 1.27 -8.33
C GLU A 208 1.64 0.94 -8.47
N GLY A 209 1.06 0.37 -7.43
CA GLY A 209 -0.32 -0.09 -7.41
C GLY A 209 -1.39 0.98 -7.63
N ASP A 210 -1.01 2.26 -7.57
CA ASP A 210 -1.85 3.41 -7.89
C ASP A 210 -1.81 3.79 -9.38
N ARG A 211 -0.80 3.33 -10.12
CA ARG A 211 -0.55 3.70 -11.52
C ARG A 211 -0.60 2.53 -12.47
N TYR A 212 -0.11 1.38 -12.05
CA TYR A 212 0.13 0.22 -12.89
C TYR A 212 -0.65 -0.99 -12.40
N ARG A 213 -1.06 -1.81 -13.34
CA ARG A 213 -1.71 -3.08 -13.08
C ARG A 213 -0.64 -4.16 -13.02
N GLY A 214 -0.26 -4.54 -11.80
CA GLY A 214 0.50 -5.75 -11.56
C GLY A 214 -0.47 -6.89 -11.25
N ALA A 215 -0.29 -8.03 -11.86
CA ALA A 215 -1.10 -9.22 -11.60
C ALA A 215 -0.24 -10.31 -10.98
#